data_9553f4af7ffc8d6c409c2d51c842bb4e
#
_entry.id   9553f4af7ffc8d6c409c2d51c842bb4e
#
_cell.length_a   1.000
_cell.length_b   1.000
_cell.length_c   1.000
_cell.angle_alpha   90.00
_cell.angle_beta   90.00
_cell.angle_gamma   90.00
#
_symmetry.space_group_name_H-M   'P 1'
#
loop_
_entity.id
_entity.type
_entity.pdbx_description
1 polymer ?
#
loop_
_entity_poly.entity_id
_entity_poly.type
_entity_poly.pdbx_seq_one_letter_code
_entity_poly.pdbx_strand_id
1 'polypeptide(L)'
;MTTLLNIYAKEVKTENKKFLVFTTIVKEKFYKVKFTMNCNDKPADKGSYYINVDYADCSVQKGQKYIDDKTGEEKFGNDILWISKVLDIRKETDEERKEKNELKMKKVFE
;
A
#
# COMPACT_ATOMS: atom_id res chain seq x y z
N MET A 1 13.51 -7.19 -12.97
CA MET A 1 13.91 -7.26 -11.54
C MET A 1 12.67 -7.27 -10.67
N THR A 2 12.55 -8.26 -9.80
CA THR A 2 11.36 -8.43 -8.95
C THR A 2 11.58 -7.87 -7.56
N THR A 3 10.50 -7.48 -6.89
CA THR A 3 10.53 -7.04 -5.50
C THR A 3 9.31 -7.54 -4.76
N LEU A 4 9.47 -7.75 -3.45
CA LEU A 4 8.37 -8.13 -2.57
C LEU A 4 7.86 -6.88 -1.86
N LEU A 5 6.57 -6.62 -2.03
CA LEU A 5 5.91 -5.49 -1.38
C LEU A 5 4.99 -5.99 -0.27
N ASN A 6 4.99 -5.30 0.86
CA ASN A 6 4.00 -5.53 1.91
C ASN A 6 2.90 -4.48 1.74
N ILE A 7 1.75 -4.92 1.26
CA ILE A 7 0.61 -4.05 0.96
C ILE A 7 -0.48 -4.26 2.00
N TYR A 8 -0.92 -3.17 2.59
CA TYR A 8 -2.03 -3.17 3.55
C TYR A 8 -3.32 -2.78 2.83
N ALA A 9 -4.33 -3.64 2.94
CA ALA A 9 -5.66 -3.41 2.40
C ALA A 9 -6.60 -2.98 3.53
N LYS A 10 -7.08 -1.75 3.47
CA LYS A 10 -8.02 -1.19 4.44
C LYS A 10 -9.41 -1.12 3.84
N GLU A 11 -10.41 -1.59 4.58
CA GLU A 11 -11.80 -1.48 4.17
C GLU A 11 -12.34 -0.10 4.53
N VAL A 12 -12.92 0.57 3.54
CA VAL A 12 -13.58 1.87 3.72
C VAL A 12 -15.06 1.70 3.41
N LYS A 13 -15.90 2.12 4.35
CA LYS A 13 -17.36 2.09 4.20
C LYS A 13 -17.89 3.50 4.02
N THR A 14 -18.65 3.72 2.96
CA THR A 14 -19.47 4.90 2.76
C THR A 14 -20.94 4.52 2.87
N GLU A 15 -21.84 5.50 2.86
CA GLU A 15 -23.29 5.22 3.00
C GLU A 15 -23.80 4.20 1.98
N ASN A 16 -23.24 4.19 0.77
CA ASN A 16 -23.73 3.37 -0.35
C ASN A 16 -22.73 2.35 -0.86
N LYS A 17 -21.46 2.39 -0.41
CA LYS A 17 -20.40 1.54 -0.96
C LYS A 17 -19.43 1.07 0.10
N LYS A 18 -18.87 -0.09 -0.18
CA LYS A 18 -17.80 -0.70 0.60
C LYS A 18 -16.67 -1.02 -0.37
N PHE A 19 -15.47 -0.50 -0.12
CA PHE A 19 -14.34 -0.72 -1.01
C PHE A 19 -13.04 -0.85 -0.24
N LEU A 20 -12.01 -1.37 -0.91
CA LEU A 20 -10.68 -1.53 -0.33
C LEU A 20 -9.75 -0.42 -0.84
N VAL A 21 -8.95 0.11 0.07
CA VAL A 21 -7.88 1.06 -0.23
C VAL A 21 -6.56 0.39 0.11
N PHE A 22 -5.61 0.43 -0.81
CA PHE A 22 -4.32 -0.23 -0.66
C PHE A 22 -3.22 0.79 -0.40
N THR A 23 -2.32 0.47 0.52
CA THR A 23 -1.17 1.30 0.86
C THR A 23 0.07 0.44 1.05
N THR A 24 1.24 1.03 0.83
CA THR A 24 2.51 0.36 1.08
C THR A 24 3.57 1.37 1.49
N ILE A 25 4.63 0.88 2.13
CA ILE A 25 5.79 1.68 2.48
C ILE A 25 7.00 1.04 1.82
N VAL A 26 7.72 1.80 1.00
CA VAL A 26 8.94 1.36 0.33
C VAL A 26 10.06 2.34 0.68
N LYS A 27 11.14 1.84 1.25
CA LYS A 27 12.29 2.66 1.68
C LYS A 27 11.86 3.88 2.50
N GLU A 28 11.02 3.63 3.50
CA GLU A 28 10.49 4.65 4.43
C GLU A 28 9.54 5.67 3.79
N LYS A 29 9.20 5.50 2.53
CA LYS A 29 8.25 6.37 1.83
C LYS A 29 6.89 5.70 1.68
N PHE A 30 5.84 6.44 2.00
CA PHE A 30 4.45 5.98 1.90
C PHE A 30 3.92 6.16 0.48
N TYR A 31 3.25 5.12 -0.04
CA TYR A 31 2.57 5.15 -1.33
C TYR A 31 1.15 4.66 -1.18
N LYS A 32 0.22 5.29 -1.89
CA LYS A 32 -1.06 4.67 -2.18
C LYS A 32 -0.83 3.66 -3.31
N VAL A 33 -1.49 2.52 -3.24
CA VAL A 33 -1.35 1.48 -4.25
C VAL A 33 -2.64 1.35 -5.03
N LYS A 34 -2.54 1.30 -6.35
CA LYS A 34 -3.67 1.03 -7.23
C LYS A 34 -3.29 -0.08 -8.21
N PHE A 35 -4.25 -0.96 -8.44
CA PHE A 35 -4.10 -2.02 -9.42
C PHE A 35 -4.84 -1.62 -10.69
N THR A 36 -4.21 -1.82 -11.86
CA THR A 36 -4.85 -1.50 -13.13
C THR A 36 -6.03 -2.44 -13.38
N MET A 37 -6.95 -2.05 -14.24
CA MET A 37 -8.11 -2.88 -14.60
C MET A 37 -7.71 -4.24 -15.16
N ASN A 38 -6.55 -4.30 -15.83
CA ASN A 38 -6.05 -5.52 -16.44
C ASN A 38 -5.12 -6.32 -15.51
N CYS A 39 -4.95 -5.88 -14.28
CA CYS A 39 -4.10 -6.60 -13.34
C CYS A 39 -4.65 -8.00 -13.07
N ASN A 40 -3.77 -9.00 -13.13
CA ASN A 40 -4.16 -10.41 -13.03
C ASN A 40 -4.60 -10.83 -11.64
N ASP A 41 -4.17 -10.13 -10.60
CA ASP A 41 -4.51 -10.47 -9.21
C ASP A 41 -4.42 -9.22 -8.32
N LYS A 42 -5.15 -9.24 -7.21
CA LYS A 42 -5.14 -8.17 -6.21
C LYS A 42 -5.73 -8.71 -4.91
N PRO A 43 -5.44 -8.08 -3.74
CA PRO A 43 -6.09 -8.48 -2.50
C PRO A 43 -7.61 -8.37 -2.61
N ALA A 44 -8.32 -9.41 -2.20
CA ALA A 44 -9.78 -9.47 -2.26
C ALA A 44 -10.46 -9.09 -0.95
N ASP A 45 -9.71 -8.98 0.15
CA ASP A 45 -10.22 -8.70 1.47
C ASP A 45 -9.26 -7.78 2.24
N LYS A 46 -9.74 -7.23 3.35
CA LYS A 46 -8.89 -6.41 4.24
C LYS A 46 -7.78 -7.24 4.88
N GLY A 47 -6.67 -6.62 5.16
CA GLY A 47 -5.53 -7.25 5.82
C GLY A 47 -4.21 -6.86 5.21
N SER A 48 -3.14 -7.47 5.69
CA SER A 48 -1.80 -7.25 5.18
C SER A 48 -1.41 -8.40 4.25
N TYR A 49 -0.82 -8.05 3.11
CA TYR A 49 -0.44 -9.01 2.06
C TYR A 49 1.00 -8.80 1.64
N TYR A 50 1.65 -9.89 1.26
CA TYR A 50 2.94 -9.85 0.57
C TYR A 50 2.70 -10.10 -0.90
N ILE A 51 3.09 -9.15 -1.73
CA ILE A 51 2.89 -9.22 -3.18
C ILE A 51 4.24 -9.12 -3.87
N ASN A 52 4.53 -10.09 -4.73
CA ASN A 52 5.73 -10.09 -5.55
C ASN A 52 5.42 -9.51 -6.93
N VAL A 53 6.16 -8.50 -7.32
CA VAL A 53 5.94 -7.78 -8.58
C VAL A 53 7.26 -7.54 -9.29
N ASP A 54 7.20 -7.34 -10.61
CA ASP A 54 8.34 -6.89 -11.40
C ASP A 54 8.27 -5.36 -11.54
N TYR A 55 9.39 -4.68 -11.39
CA TYR A 55 9.45 -3.24 -11.55
C TYR A 55 8.96 -2.77 -12.92
N ALA A 56 9.14 -3.59 -13.95
CA ALA A 56 8.66 -3.29 -15.31
C ALA A 56 7.13 -3.19 -15.39
N ASP A 57 6.43 -3.85 -14.46
CA ASP A 57 4.96 -3.84 -14.39
C ASP A 57 4.42 -2.84 -13.37
N CYS A 58 5.28 -1.96 -12.86
CA CYS A 58 4.91 -0.95 -11.88
C CYS A 58 5.25 0.44 -12.40
N SER A 59 4.47 1.42 -12.00
CA SER A 59 4.75 2.83 -12.28
C SER A 59 4.37 3.69 -11.10
N VAL A 60 5.04 4.82 -10.95
CA VAL A 60 4.75 5.77 -9.87
C VAL A 60 4.17 7.04 -10.46
N GLN A 61 3.00 7.40 -9.98
CA GLN A 61 2.35 8.68 -10.29
C GLN A 61 2.57 9.62 -9.12
N LYS A 62 3.17 10.77 -9.36
CA LYS A 62 3.37 11.76 -8.30
C LYS A 62 2.06 12.32 -7.81
N GLY A 63 1.97 12.55 -6.50
CA GLY A 63 0.82 13.15 -5.89
C GLY A 63 0.52 14.53 -6.45
N GLN A 64 -0.77 14.84 -6.54
CA GLN A 64 -1.22 16.13 -7.06
C GLN A 64 -1.14 17.22 -6.01
N LYS A 65 -0.81 18.43 -6.46
CA LYS A 65 -0.81 19.62 -5.62
C LYS A 65 -2.24 20.05 -5.32
N TYR A 66 -2.51 20.34 -4.05
CA TYR A 66 -3.81 20.85 -3.63
C TYR A 66 -3.62 21.96 -2.58
N ILE A 67 -4.64 22.77 -2.41
CA ILE A 67 -4.64 23.83 -1.40
C ILE A 67 -5.49 23.36 -0.21
N ASP A 68 -4.89 23.40 0.99
CA ASP A 68 -5.60 23.07 2.22
C ASP A 68 -6.58 24.20 2.56
N ASP A 69 -7.86 23.88 2.61
CA ASP A 69 -8.93 24.85 2.89
C ASP A 69 -8.83 25.49 4.29
N LYS A 70 -8.17 24.78 5.22
CA LYS A 70 -8.04 25.26 6.60
C LYS A 70 -6.90 26.24 6.80
N THR A 71 -5.78 26.03 6.11
CA THR A 71 -4.57 26.83 6.30
C THR A 71 -4.21 27.69 5.09
N GLY A 72 -4.79 27.40 3.91
CA GLY A 72 -4.43 28.03 2.66
C GLY A 72 -3.07 27.65 2.13
N GLU A 73 -2.40 26.67 2.75
CA GLU A 73 -1.08 26.21 2.33
C GLU A 73 -1.18 25.23 1.15
N GLU A 74 -0.16 25.29 0.30
CA GLU A 74 -0.02 24.32 -0.77
C GLU A 74 0.54 23.01 -0.20
N LYS A 75 -0.16 21.91 -0.47
CA LYS A 75 0.26 20.57 -0.05
C LYS A 75 0.25 19.62 -1.25
N PHE A 76 1.02 18.55 -1.16
CA PHE A 76 1.03 17.50 -2.17
C PHE A 76 0.37 16.25 -1.60
N GLY A 77 -0.48 15.61 -2.40
CA GLY A 77 -1.02 14.30 -2.07
C GLY A 77 0.08 13.24 -2.09
N ASN A 78 -0.25 12.04 -1.59
CA ASN A 78 0.68 10.93 -1.61
C ASN A 78 0.91 10.43 -3.04
N ASP A 79 2.13 9.97 -3.32
CA ASP A 79 2.42 9.33 -4.59
C ASP A 79 1.63 8.03 -4.70
N ILE A 80 1.28 7.66 -5.92
CA ILE A 80 0.50 6.46 -6.21
C ILE A 80 1.40 5.46 -6.92
N LEU A 81 1.47 4.24 -6.38
CA LEU A 81 2.13 3.12 -7.03
C LEU A 81 1.09 2.32 -7.81
N TRP A 82 1.24 2.28 -9.12
CA TRP A 82 0.37 1.51 -10.00
C TRP A 82 1.00 0.15 -10.27
N ILE A 83 0.21 -0.91 -10.11
CA ILE A 83 0.64 -2.28 -10.38
C ILE A 83 -0.24 -2.86 -11.49
N SER A 84 0.39 -3.29 -12.58
CA SER A 84 -0.31 -3.86 -13.73
C SER A 84 -0.24 -5.40 -13.77
N LYS A 85 0.69 -5.99 -13.03
CA LYS A 85 0.84 -7.45 -12.97
C LYS A 85 1.38 -7.88 -11.61
N VAL A 86 0.79 -8.92 -11.05
CA VAL A 86 1.21 -9.54 -9.80
C VAL A 86 1.78 -10.92 -10.13
N LEU A 87 3.00 -11.20 -9.69
CA LEU A 87 3.66 -12.50 -9.88
C LEU A 87 3.22 -13.50 -8.82
N ASP A 88 3.07 -13.04 -7.59
CA ASP A 88 2.64 -13.87 -6.47
C ASP A 88 1.96 -12.99 -5.42
N ILE A 89 0.99 -13.55 -4.69
CA ILE A 89 0.28 -12.86 -3.62
C ILE A 89 0.00 -13.83 -2.49
N ARG A 90 0.29 -13.43 -1.25
CA ARG A 90 -0.09 -14.18 -0.06
C ARG A 90 -0.45 -13.25 1.07
N LYS A 91 -1.37 -13.70 1.91
CA LYS A 91 -1.75 -12.95 3.11
C LYS A 91 -0.71 -13.12 4.20
N GLU A 92 -0.36 -12.04 4.89
CA GLU A 92 0.53 -12.08 6.05
C GLU A 92 -0.10 -12.92 7.16
N THR A 93 0.68 -13.83 7.76
CA THR A 93 0.21 -14.65 8.86
C THR A 93 0.25 -13.87 10.18
N ASP A 94 -0.53 -14.33 11.18
CA ASP A 94 -0.54 -13.71 12.50
C ASP A 94 0.84 -13.78 13.17
N GLU A 95 1.58 -14.86 12.93
CA GLU A 95 2.93 -15.02 13.45
C GLU A 95 3.90 -13.98 12.89
N GLU A 96 3.83 -13.73 11.58
CA GLU A 96 4.64 -12.71 10.93
C GLU A 96 4.33 -11.32 11.47
N ARG A 97 3.06 -11.03 11.73
CA ARG A 97 2.62 -9.77 12.32
C ARG A 97 3.17 -9.60 13.74
N LYS A 98 3.17 -10.66 14.54
CA LYS A 98 3.73 -10.67 15.89
C LYS A 98 5.23 -10.36 15.87
N GLU A 99 5.97 -11.03 15.00
CA GLU A 99 7.42 -10.81 14.86
C GLU A 99 7.74 -9.36 14.51
N LYS A 100 6.99 -8.74 13.62
CA LYS A 100 7.17 -7.33 13.28
C LYS A 100 6.92 -6.41 14.46
N ASN A 101 5.89 -6.67 15.24
CA ASN A 101 5.56 -5.88 16.43
C ASN A 101 6.63 -6.01 17.50
N GLU A 102 7.16 -7.22 17.73
CA GLU A 102 8.25 -7.47 18.67
C GLU A 102 9.53 -6.74 18.26
N LEU A 103 9.87 -6.76 16.97
CA LEU A 103 11.03 -6.02 16.45
C LEU A 103 10.87 -4.51 16.61
N LYS A 104 9.69 -3.97 16.40
CA LYS A 104 9.41 -2.56 16.64
C LYS A 104 9.55 -2.18 18.11
N MET A 105 9.05 -3.02 18.99
CA MET A 105 9.17 -2.80 20.43
C MET A 105 10.63 -2.83 20.90
N LYS A 106 11.42 -3.76 20.40
CA LYS A 106 12.85 -3.82 20.72
C LYS A 106 13.59 -2.55 20.32
N LYS A 107 13.28 -2.00 19.17
CA LYS A 107 13.89 -0.74 18.70
C LYS A 107 13.52 0.45 19.58
N VAL A 108 12.33 0.45 20.16
CA VAL A 108 11.86 1.54 21.03
C VAL A 108 12.52 1.47 22.41
N PHE A 109 12.84 0.28 22.91
CA PHE A 109 13.40 0.08 24.25
C PHE A 109 14.92 -0.07 24.27
N GLU A 110 15.54 -0.15 23.13
CA GLU A 110 17.01 -0.09 23.02
C GLU A 110 17.45 1.35 22.74
#